data_f0ed88f041052dd94526c018edb8b84d
#
_entry.id   f0ed88f041052dd94526c018edb8b84d
#
_cell.length_a   1.000
_cell.length_b   1.000
_cell.length_c   1.000
_cell.angle_alpha   90.00
_cell.angle_beta   90.00
_cell.angle_gamma   90.00
#
_symmetry.space_group_name_H-M   'P 1'
#
loop_
_entity.id
_entity.type
_entity.pdbx_description
1 polymer ?
#
loop_
_entity_poly.entity_id
_entity_poly.type
_entity_poly.pdbx_seq_one_letter_code
_entity_poly.pdbx_strand_id
1 'polypeptide(L)'
;MAGDPDLETTAKILLELQANGADMIELGIPYSDPLADGPIIQLAASRALCSGTSPDKVFKMLSELREELSIPIILFTYSNPLINKGLDEFCLQASKVGVSGLVVPDLPLEEAEKLSKIAESKGIDLVLLVAPTTPKDRMKRIADTSNGFTYLVSVTGVTGERSSLEENVGKLVKQLKYLSLIHI
;
A
#
# COMPACT_ATOMS: atom_id res chain seq x y z
N MET A 1 5.17 -9.15 -3.10
CA MET A 1 5.66 -8.38 -4.28
C MET A 1 5.04 -8.99 -5.52
N ALA A 2 4.36 -8.19 -6.32
CA ALA A 2 3.78 -8.67 -7.58
C ALA A 2 4.89 -9.01 -8.59
N GLY A 3 4.80 -10.18 -9.24
CA GLY A 3 5.75 -10.63 -10.24
C GLY A 3 7.01 -11.30 -9.71
N ASP A 4 7.08 -11.61 -8.44
CA ASP A 4 8.18 -12.37 -7.86
C ASP A 4 7.70 -13.78 -7.42
N PRO A 5 8.13 -14.86 -8.06
CA PRO A 5 9.03 -14.94 -9.21
C PRO A 5 8.37 -14.52 -10.54
N ASP A 6 7.05 -14.58 -10.65
CA ASP A 6 6.26 -14.22 -11.83
C ASP A 6 4.80 -13.88 -11.44
N LEU A 7 4.03 -13.32 -12.39
CA LEU A 7 2.65 -12.92 -12.15
C LEU A 7 1.67 -14.10 -12.02
N GLU A 8 1.94 -15.24 -12.68
CA GLU A 8 1.10 -16.43 -12.53
C GLU A 8 1.18 -16.99 -11.11
N THR A 9 2.39 -17.07 -10.57
CA THR A 9 2.61 -17.47 -9.16
C THR A 9 1.98 -16.45 -8.20
N THR A 10 2.11 -15.14 -8.48
CA THR A 10 1.46 -14.09 -7.69
C THR A 10 -0.05 -14.30 -7.65
N ALA A 11 -0.70 -14.55 -8.79
CA ALA A 11 -2.13 -14.79 -8.87
C ALA A 11 -2.56 -15.97 -7.98
N LYS A 12 -1.85 -17.10 -8.06
CA LYS A 12 -2.12 -18.27 -7.21
C LYS A 12 -1.96 -17.96 -5.71
N ILE A 13 -0.92 -17.20 -5.35
CA ILE A 13 -0.69 -16.78 -3.94
C ILE A 13 -1.82 -15.91 -3.44
N LEU A 14 -2.35 -14.96 -4.23
CA LEU A 14 -3.46 -14.12 -3.83
C LEU A 14 -4.71 -14.95 -3.51
N LEU A 15 -5.05 -15.90 -4.37
CA LEU A 15 -6.19 -16.81 -4.15
C LEU A 15 -5.97 -17.71 -2.93
N GLU A 16 -4.78 -18.26 -2.74
CA GLU A 16 -4.44 -19.08 -1.58
C GLU A 16 -4.49 -18.28 -0.27
N LEU A 17 -4.02 -17.03 -0.26
CA LEU A 17 -4.13 -16.16 0.92
C LEU A 17 -5.59 -15.94 1.30
N GLN A 18 -6.45 -15.62 0.34
CA GLN A 18 -7.88 -15.49 0.57
C GLN A 18 -8.50 -16.80 1.09
N ALA A 19 -8.20 -17.92 0.45
CA ALA A 19 -8.73 -19.25 0.83
C ALA A 19 -8.31 -19.65 2.26
N ASN A 20 -7.16 -19.17 2.74
CA ASN A 20 -6.65 -19.43 4.08
C ASN A 20 -6.97 -18.32 5.10
N GLY A 21 -7.94 -17.44 4.80
CA GLY A 21 -8.55 -16.53 5.77
C GLY A 21 -7.87 -15.16 5.88
N ALA A 22 -7.15 -14.71 4.86
CA ALA A 22 -6.73 -13.31 4.80
C ALA A 22 -7.97 -12.41 4.62
N ASP A 23 -8.10 -11.37 5.44
CA ASP A 23 -9.19 -10.38 5.35
C ASP A 23 -8.89 -9.29 4.33
N MET A 24 -7.61 -9.06 4.02
CA MET A 24 -7.12 -8.03 3.11
C MET A 24 -5.72 -8.41 2.63
N ILE A 25 -5.35 -7.99 1.44
CA ILE A 25 -4.01 -8.21 0.91
C ILE A 25 -3.37 -6.88 0.51
N GLU A 26 -2.16 -6.65 0.98
CA GLU A 26 -1.29 -5.58 0.49
C GLU A 26 -0.39 -6.13 -0.62
N LEU A 27 -0.57 -5.63 -1.83
CA LEU A 27 0.15 -6.07 -3.02
C LEU A 27 1.15 -5.01 -3.46
N GLY A 28 2.44 -5.31 -3.32
CA GLY A 28 3.52 -4.42 -3.75
C GLY A 28 3.69 -4.40 -5.27
N ILE A 29 3.66 -3.20 -5.88
CA ILE A 29 4.06 -2.98 -7.27
C ILE A 29 5.58 -2.79 -7.30
N PRO A 30 6.33 -3.58 -8.09
CA PRO A 30 7.78 -3.46 -8.11
C PRO A 30 8.24 -2.12 -8.66
N TYR A 31 9.26 -1.54 -8.01
CA TYR A 31 9.87 -0.27 -8.38
C TYR A 31 11.39 -0.36 -8.26
N SER A 32 12.14 0.37 -9.10
CA SER A 32 13.60 0.31 -9.17
C SER A 32 14.31 0.95 -7.98
N ASP A 33 13.67 1.95 -7.34
CA ASP A 33 14.27 2.75 -6.26
C ASP A 33 13.42 2.72 -4.98
N PRO A 34 13.20 1.54 -4.37
CA PRO A 34 12.23 1.33 -3.28
C PRO A 34 12.83 1.76 -1.93
N LEU A 35 12.88 3.07 -1.68
CA LEU A 35 13.56 3.70 -0.53
C LEU A 35 13.02 3.28 0.84
N ALA A 36 11.75 2.89 0.92
CA ALA A 36 11.12 2.46 2.16
C ALA A 36 11.31 0.95 2.43
N ASP A 37 11.75 0.18 1.45
CA ASP A 37 11.83 -1.27 1.53
C ASP A 37 13.16 -1.77 2.08
N GLY A 38 13.12 -2.87 2.83
CA GLY A 38 14.29 -3.60 3.27
C GLY A 38 14.91 -4.46 2.16
N PRO A 39 16.12 -5.01 2.39
CA PRO A 39 16.88 -5.73 1.36
C PRO A 39 16.12 -6.90 0.72
N ILE A 40 15.30 -7.62 1.48
CA ILE A 40 14.53 -8.77 0.99
C ILE A 40 13.48 -8.31 -0.03
N ILE A 41 12.75 -7.25 0.30
CA ILE A 41 11.71 -6.69 -0.58
C ILE A 41 12.33 -6.02 -1.80
N GLN A 42 13.48 -5.33 -1.63
CA GLN A 42 14.24 -4.77 -2.75
C GLN A 42 14.68 -5.87 -3.75
N LEU A 43 15.19 -7.00 -3.25
CA LEU A 43 15.56 -8.14 -4.09
C LEU A 43 14.35 -8.75 -4.80
N ALA A 44 13.20 -8.85 -4.12
CA ALA A 44 11.96 -9.31 -4.72
C ALA A 44 11.49 -8.37 -5.84
N ALA A 45 11.53 -7.04 -5.60
CA ALA A 45 11.22 -6.03 -6.61
C ALA A 45 12.15 -6.13 -7.83
N SER A 46 13.46 -6.30 -7.58
CA SER A 46 14.44 -6.47 -8.65
C SER A 46 14.16 -7.72 -9.50
N ARG A 47 13.84 -8.87 -8.91
CA ARG A 47 13.47 -10.09 -9.65
C ARG A 47 12.20 -9.89 -10.48
N ALA A 48 11.18 -9.25 -9.88
CA ALA A 48 9.93 -8.94 -10.57
C ALA A 48 10.14 -8.01 -11.77
N LEU A 49 10.97 -6.98 -11.63
CA LEU A 49 11.32 -6.10 -12.75
C LEU A 49 12.11 -6.82 -13.83
N CYS A 50 13.06 -7.68 -13.46
CA CYS A 50 13.82 -8.51 -14.41
C CYS A 50 12.91 -9.48 -15.18
N SER A 51 11.83 -9.98 -14.56
CA SER A 51 10.80 -10.80 -15.25
C SER A 51 9.86 -9.96 -16.13
N GLY A 52 10.08 -8.64 -16.19
CA GLY A 52 9.32 -7.72 -17.01
C GLY A 52 7.96 -7.34 -16.43
N THR A 53 7.79 -7.43 -15.12
CA THR A 53 6.58 -6.96 -14.42
C THR A 53 6.48 -5.45 -14.49
N SER A 54 5.28 -4.94 -14.77
CA SER A 54 4.95 -3.52 -14.83
C SER A 54 3.57 -3.28 -14.19
N PRO A 55 3.22 -2.03 -13.81
CA PRO A 55 1.89 -1.72 -13.31
C PRO A 55 0.75 -2.21 -14.21
N ASP A 56 0.88 -2.06 -15.54
CA ASP A 56 -0.13 -2.51 -16.50
C ASP A 56 -0.33 -4.02 -16.48
N LYS A 57 0.76 -4.78 -16.35
CA LYS A 57 0.68 -6.24 -16.23
C LYS A 57 0.06 -6.68 -14.92
N VAL A 58 0.33 -5.94 -13.81
CA VAL A 58 -0.33 -6.19 -12.52
C VAL A 58 -1.82 -5.91 -12.62
N PHE A 59 -2.23 -4.79 -13.21
CA PHE A 59 -3.64 -4.50 -13.45
C PHE A 59 -4.32 -5.55 -14.33
N LYS A 60 -3.64 -6.03 -15.37
CA LYS A 60 -4.18 -7.12 -16.20
C LYS A 60 -4.39 -8.39 -15.38
N MET A 61 -3.42 -8.82 -14.59
CA MET A 61 -3.55 -9.97 -13.70
C MET A 61 -4.73 -9.80 -12.72
N LEU A 62 -4.84 -8.64 -12.06
CA LEU A 62 -5.96 -8.38 -11.14
C LEU A 62 -7.32 -8.38 -11.85
N SER A 63 -7.38 -7.88 -13.09
CA SER A 63 -8.60 -7.94 -13.92
C SER A 63 -9.03 -9.37 -14.21
N GLU A 64 -8.09 -10.28 -14.45
CA GLU A 64 -8.35 -11.68 -14.69
C GLU A 64 -8.84 -12.41 -13.43
N LEU A 65 -8.41 -11.95 -12.25
CA LEU A 65 -8.81 -12.52 -10.94
C LEU A 65 -10.09 -11.91 -10.34
N ARG A 66 -10.68 -10.90 -10.98
CA ARG A 66 -11.72 -10.06 -10.36
C ARG A 66 -12.94 -10.84 -9.85
N GLU A 67 -13.33 -11.90 -10.53
CA GLU A 67 -14.50 -12.73 -10.16
C GLU A 67 -14.18 -13.71 -9.02
N GLU A 68 -12.90 -14.04 -8.83
CA GLU A 68 -12.45 -15.02 -7.84
C GLU A 68 -11.93 -14.36 -6.54
N LEU A 69 -11.40 -13.14 -6.65
CA LEU A 69 -10.80 -12.41 -5.55
C LEU A 69 -11.79 -11.41 -4.96
N SER A 70 -12.33 -11.74 -3.78
CA SER A 70 -13.39 -10.97 -3.12
C SER A 70 -12.93 -10.09 -1.97
N ILE A 71 -11.75 -10.35 -1.40
CA ILE A 71 -11.19 -9.55 -0.31
C ILE A 71 -10.53 -8.26 -0.83
N PRO A 72 -10.49 -7.18 -0.02
CA PRO A 72 -9.87 -5.92 -0.42
C PRO A 72 -8.39 -6.08 -0.79
N ILE A 73 -8.02 -5.47 -1.91
CA ILE A 73 -6.62 -5.36 -2.36
C ILE A 73 -6.17 -3.92 -2.19
N ILE A 74 -5.10 -3.75 -1.42
CA ILE A 74 -4.41 -2.48 -1.24
C ILE A 74 -3.12 -2.53 -2.05
N LEU A 75 -2.93 -1.62 -2.98
CA LEU A 75 -1.67 -1.52 -3.71
C LEU A 75 -0.65 -0.72 -2.89
N PHE A 76 0.50 -1.34 -2.64
CA PHE A 76 1.67 -0.65 -2.11
C PHE A 76 2.56 -0.26 -3.28
N THR A 77 2.75 1.02 -3.50
CA THR A 77 3.51 1.53 -4.64
C THR A 77 4.19 2.85 -4.29
N TYR A 78 5.16 3.26 -5.09
CA TYR A 78 5.84 4.53 -4.92
C TYR A 78 5.20 5.64 -5.77
N SER A 79 5.47 6.91 -5.44
CA SER A 79 4.88 8.07 -6.13
C SER A 79 5.26 8.14 -7.61
N ASN A 80 6.48 7.75 -7.96
CA ASN A 80 6.98 7.85 -9.33
C ASN A 80 6.21 6.99 -10.36
N PRO A 81 5.89 5.70 -10.12
CA PRO A 81 5.00 4.93 -10.98
C PRO A 81 3.62 5.58 -11.20
N LEU A 82 3.06 6.21 -10.15
CA LEU A 82 1.77 6.91 -10.26
C LEU A 82 1.89 8.16 -11.15
N ILE A 83 2.93 8.97 -10.90
CA ILE A 83 3.17 10.21 -11.64
C ILE A 83 3.43 9.94 -13.11
N ASN A 84 4.26 8.93 -13.42
CA ASN A 84 4.59 8.54 -14.79
C ASN A 84 3.38 8.07 -15.58
N LYS A 85 2.43 7.39 -14.94
CA LYS A 85 1.18 6.96 -15.58
C LYS A 85 0.13 8.08 -15.61
N GLY A 86 0.26 9.06 -14.75
CA GLY A 86 -0.76 10.05 -14.42
C GLY A 86 -1.68 9.59 -13.30
N LEU A 87 -1.84 10.42 -12.27
CA LEU A 87 -2.57 10.06 -11.04
C LEU A 87 -4.01 9.61 -11.33
N ASP A 88 -4.72 10.34 -12.19
CA ASP A 88 -6.12 10.03 -12.53
C ASP A 88 -6.24 8.70 -13.29
N GLU A 89 -5.37 8.48 -14.27
CA GLU A 89 -5.36 7.24 -15.06
C GLU A 89 -4.96 6.03 -14.21
N PHE A 90 -3.97 6.18 -13.31
CA PHE A 90 -3.58 5.11 -12.41
C PHE A 90 -4.74 4.71 -11.49
N CYS A 91 -5.38 5.69 -10.83
CA CYS A 91 -6.52 5.44 -9.96
C CYS A 91 -7.72 4.86 -10.72
N LEU A 92 -7.98 5.34 -11.94
CA LEU A 92 -9.05 4.81 -12.78
C LEU A 92 -8.80 3.33 -13.14
N GLN A 93 -7.59 2.97 -13.52
CA GLN A 93 -7.26 1.57 -13.85
C GLN A 93 -7.32 0.69 -12.60
N ALA A 94 -6.77 1.15 -11.46
CA ALA A 94 -6.83 0.44 -10.20
C ALA A 94 -8.28 0.16 -9.78
N SER A 95 -9.16 1.16 -9.85
CA SER A 95 -10.59 1.01 -9.56
C SER A 95 -11.27 -0.02 -10.46
N LYS A 96 -11.02 0.02 -11.76
CA LYS A 96 -11.60 -0.93 -12.74
C LYS A 96 -11.28 -2.39 -12.42
N VAL A 97 -10.12 -2.66 -11.84
CA VAL A 97 -9.68 -4.03 -11.49
C VAL A 97 -9.99 -4.42 -10.05
N GLY A 98 -10.73 -3.58 -9.31
CA GLY A 98 -11.21 -3.90 -7.97
C GLY A 98 -10.23 -3.59 -6.83
N VAL A 99 -9.23 -2.76 -7.07
CA VAL A 99 -8.36 -2.24 -6.00
C VAL A 99 -9.16 -1.36 -5.06
N SER A 100 -9.04 -1.59 -3.75
CA SER A 100 -9.77 -0.87 -2.70
C SER A 100 -8.99 0.30 -2.13
N GLY A 101 -7.65 0.27 -2.16
CA GLY A 101 -6.84 1.33 -1.58
C GLY A 101 -5.41 1.39 -2.10
N LEU A 102 -4.75 2.50 -1.75
CA LEU A 102 -3.35 2.76 -2.09
C LEU A 102 -2.55 3.11 -0.84
N VAL A 103 -1.35 2.56 -0.71
CA VAL A 103 -0.28 2.99 0.21
C VAL A 103 0.87 3.52 -0.64
N VAL A 104 1.25 4.79 -0.41
CA VAL A 104 2.35 5.45 -1.14
C VAL A 104 3.35 6.02 -0.12
N PRO A 105 4.36 5.23 0.30
CA PRO A 105 5.18 5.54 1.46
C PRO A 105 6.10 6.76 1.29
N ASP A 106 6.41 7.14 0.06
CA ASP A 106 7.25 8.29 -0.29
C ASP A 106 6.45 9.56 -0.63
N LEU A 107 5.12 9.53 -0.48
CA LEU A 107 4.26 10.68 -0.75
C LEU A 107 4.11 11.53 0.52
N PRO A 108 4.59 12.79 0.54
CA PRO A 108 4.40 13.67 1.69
C PRO A 108 2.94 14.09 1.83
N LEU A 109 2.51 14.36 3.09
CA LEU A 109 1.13 14.74 3.41
C LEU A 109 0.63 15.91 2.56
N GLU A 110 1.50 16.88 2.30
CA GLU A 110 1.19 18.10 1.55
C GLU A 110 0.79 17.81 0.08
N GLU A 111 1.29 16.71 -0.49
CA GLU A 111 0.94 16.25 -1.84
C GLU A 111 -0.17 15.18 -1.83
N ALA A 112 -0.36 14.53 -0.69
CA ALA A 112 -1.34 13.46 -0.52
C ALA A 112 -2.78 13.95 -0.72
N GLU A 113 -3.10 15.21 -0.36
CA GLU A 113 -4.45 15.78 -0.53
C GLU A 113 -4.93 15.75 -1.98
N LYS A 114 -4.02 15.97 -2.94
CA LYS A 114 -4.37 15.91 -4.36
C LYS A 114 -4.68 14.47 -4.78
N LEU A 115 -3.82 13.52 -4.39
CA LEU A 115 -4.03 12.10 -4.70
C LEU A 115 -5.28 11.56 -3.99
N SER A 116 -5.51 11.95 -2.72
CA SER A 116 -6.70 11.55 -1.95
C SER A 116 -8.00 11.89 -2.67
N LYS A 117 -8.15 13.13 -3.14
CA LYS A 117 -9.35 13.56 -3.89
C LYS A 117 -9.55 12.79 -5.20
N ILE A 118 -8.46 12.49 -5.92
CA ILE A 118 -8.52 11.72 -7.16
C ILE A 118 -8.92 10.27 -6.85
N ALA A 119 -8.26 9.63 -5.87
CA ALA A 119 -8.53 8.27 -5.46
C ALA A 119 -9.97 8.10 -4.97
N GLU A 120 -10.42 8.97 -4.07
CA GLU A 120 -11.80 9.00 -3.55
C GLU A 120 -12.83 9.12 -4.67
N SER A 121 -12.60 9.95 -5.68
CA SER A 121 -13.50 10.08 -6.85
C SER A 121 -13.63 8.79 -7.66
N LYS A 122 -12.73 7.83 -7.48
CA LYS A 122 -12.71 6.51 -8.14
C LYS A 122 -13.07 5.37 -7.17
N GLY A 123 -13.45 5.70 -5.93
CA GLY A 123 -13.78 4.70 -4.89
C GLY A 123 -12.56 3.96 -4.34
N ILE A 124 -11.39 4.60 -4.34
CA ILE A 124 -10.15 4.06 -3.78
C ILE A 124 -9.75 4.87 -2.55
N ASP A 125 -9.46 4.19 -1.46
CA ASP A 125 -8.95 4.78 -0.24
C ASP A 125 -7.45 5.11 -0.35
N LEU A 126 -7.04 6.27 0.15
CA LEU A 126 -5.63 6.59 0.32
C LEU A 126 -5.22 6.40 1.77
N VAL A 127 -4.39 5.40 2.00
CA VAL A 127 -3.86 5.05 3.32
C VAL A 127 -2.54 5.77 3.54
N LEU A 128 -2.49 6.63 4.55
CA LEU A 128 -1.30 7.39 4.90
C LEU A 128 -0.58 6.80 6.11
N LEU A 129 0.72 7.09 6.21
CA LEU A 129 1.60 6.52 7.21
C LEU A 129 1.84 7.48 8.37
N VAL A 130 1.80 6.94 9.59
CA VAL A 130 2.24 7.60 10.82
C VAL A 130 3.41 6.82 11.40
N ALA A 131 4.47 7.52 11.76
CA ALA A 131 5.67 6.97 12.41
C ALA A 131 5.75 7.41 13.88
N PRO A 132 6.55 6.73 14.72
CA PRO A 132 6.79 7.13 16.10
C PRO A 132 7.33 8.56 16.26
N THR A 133 8.00 9.05 15.23
CA THR A 133 8.56 10.40 15.17
C THR A 133 7.59 11.47 14.66
N THR A 134 6.38 11.09 14.25
CA THR A 134 5.38 12.03 13.70
C THR A 134 4.84 12.93 14.82
N PRO A 135 4.95 14.29 14.71
CA PRO A 135 4.36 15.23 15.67
C PRO A 135 2.83 15.08 15.75
N LYS A 136 2.24 15.39 16.90
CA LYS A 136 0.80 15.17 17.16
C LYS A 136 -0.13 15.94 16.22
N ASP A 137 0.19 17.18 15.89
CA ASP A 137 -0.56 18.00 14.94
C ASP A 137 -0.50 17.44 13.53
N ARG A 138 0.68 16.96 13.10
CA ARG A 138 0.84 16.26 11.82
C ARG A 138 0.12 14.91 11.82
N MET A 139 0.19 14.17 12.93
CA MET A 139 -0.53 12.90 13.10
C MET A 139 -2.05 13.08 12.92
N LYS A 140 -2.61 14.17 13.50
CA LYS A 140 -4.02 14.51 13.32
C LYS A 140 -4.34 14.80 11.84
N ARG A 141 -3.55 15.64 11.17
CA ARG A 141 -3.74 15.94 9.75
C ARG A 141 -3.65 14.70 8.86
N ILE A 142 -2.70 13.81 9.15
CA ILE A 142 -2.58 12.51 8.45
C ILE A 142 -3.85 11.68 8.64
N ALA A 143 -4.32 11.57 9.88
CA ALA A 143 -5.53 10.81 10.19
C ALA A 143 -6.79 11.40 9.56
N ASP A 144 -6.90 12.74 9.50
CA ASP A 144 -8.01 13.44 8.86
C ASP A 144 -8.00 13.32 7.31
N THR A 145 -6.82 13.10 6.71
CA THR A 145 -6.65 12.97 5.24
C THR A 145 -6.69 11.51 4.77
N SER A 146 -6.33 10.57 5.64
CA SER A 146 -6.32 9.13 5.36
C SER A 146 -7.74 8.59 5.28
N ASN A 147 -8.01 7.77 4.26
CA ASN A 147 -9.29 7.07 4.11
C ASN A 147 -9.08 5.57 4.37
N GLY A 148 -10.15 4.87 4.73
CA GLY A 148 -10.12 3.45 5.07
C GLY A 148 -9.42 3.19 6.41
N PHE A 149 -8.11 3.29 6.47
CA PHE A 149 -7.33 3.16 7.71
C PHE A 149 -6.06 4.02 7.68
N THR A 150 -5.38 4.13 8.81
CA THR A 150 -4.07 4.79 8.91
C THR A 150 -3.00 3.74 9.19
N TYR A 151 -1.93 3.73 8.41
CA TYR A 151 -0.83 2.79 8.56
C TYR A 151 0.13 3.26 9.64
N LEU A 152 0.18 2.57 10.78
CA LEU A 152 1.13 2.87 11.84
C LEU A 152 2.44 2.09 11.64
N VAL A 153 3.49 2.82 11.28
CA VAL A 153 4.85 2.26 11.23
C VAL A 153 5.36 2.07 12.65
N SER A 154 5.62 0.83 13.04
CA SER A 154 6.01 0.51 14.41
C SER A 154 7.46 0.87 14.76
N VAL A 155 8.31 1.01 13.74
CA VAL A 155 9.77 1.23 13.91
C VAL A 155 10.28 2.19 12.84
N THR A 156 11.22 3.05 13.20
CA THR A 156 11.96 3.86 12.24
C THR A 156 13.05 3.06 11.55
N GLY A 157 13.06 3.07 10.23
CA GLY A 157 14.02 2.36 9.37
C GLY A 157 13.34 1.50 8.30
N VAL A 158 14.14 0.77 7.52
CA VAL A 158 13.64 -0.09 6.44
C VAL A 158 12.93 -1.33 6.96
N THR A 159 11.97 -1.86 6.19
CA THR A 159 11.22 -3.08 6.51
C THR A 159 12.12 -4.31 6.62
N GLY A 160 11.85 -5.19 7.60
CA GLY A 160 12.59 -6.42 7.83
C GLY A 160 12.13 -7.16 9.09
N GLU A 161 12.52 -8.43 9.24
CA GLU A 161 12.26 -9.24 10.43
C GLU A 161 12.94 -8.64 11.67
N ARG A 162 12.20 -8.59 12.80
CA ARG A 162 12.69 -8.11 14.08
C ARG A 162 12.17 -8.99 15.22
N SER A 163 13.00 -9.14 16.26
CA SER A 163 12.73 -10.02 17.40
C SER A 163 11.84 -9.42 18.49
N SER A 164 11.56 -8.11 18.47
CA SER A 164 10.72 -7.46 19.47
C SER A 164 9.98 -6.23 18.88
N LEU A 165 8.74 -6.02 19.32
CA LEU A 165 7.99 -4.78 19.08
C LEU A 165 8.45 -3.71 20.08
N GLU A 166 8.58 -2.46 19.64
CA GLU A 166 8.88 -1.35 20.54
C GLU A 166 7.75 -1.14 21.55
N GLU A 167 8.09 -0.94 22.82
CA GLU A 167 7.12 -0.71 23.93
C GLU A 167 6.19 0.50 23.69
N ASN A 168 6.57 1.39 22.78
CA ASN A 168 5.82 2.61 22.47
C ASN A 168 4.66 2.41 21.50
N VAL A 169 4.56 1.27 20.78
CA VAL A 169 3.51 1.04 19.76
C VAL A 169 2.12 1.15 20.38
N GLY A 170 1.90 0.54 21.53
CA GLY A 170 0.61 0.61 22.24
C GLY A 170 0.19 2.02 22.64
N LYS A 171 1.15 2.90 22.97
CA LYS A 171 0.88 4.31 23.26
C LYS A 171 0.51 5.09 22.01
N LEU A 172 1.21 4.83 20.90
CA LEU A 172 0.93 5.46 19.60
C LEU A 172 -0.44 5.06 19.05
N VAL A 173 -0.80 3.78 19.13
CA VAL A 173 -2.15 3.30 18.76
C VAL A 173 -3.22 4.03 19.56
N LYS A 174 -3.08 4.16 20.89
CA LYS A 174 -4.04 4.91 21.73
C LYS A 174 -4.13 6.38 21.32
N GLN A 175 -3.00 7.02 21.01
CA GLN A 175 -2.99 8.41 20.55
C GLN A 175 -3.69 8.57 19.20
N LEU A 176 -3.41 7.70 18.24
CA LEU A 176 -4.08 7.71 16.93
C LEU A 176 -5.59 7.51 17.07
N LYS A 177 -6.03 6.51 17.84
CA LYS A 177 -7.45 6.28 18.10
C LYS A 177 -8.16 7.46 18.77
N TYR A 178 -7.45 8.21 19.59
CA TYR A 178 -8.00 9.44 20.20
C TYR A 178 -8.10 10.60 19.21
N LEU A 179 -7.17 10.70 18.25
CA LEU A 179 -7.09 11.78 17.26
C LEU A 179 -7.95 11.53 16.01
N SER A 180 -8.30 10.29 15.77
CA SER A 180 -9.00 9.87 14.55
C SER A 180 -10.23 9.02 14.89
N LEU A 181 -11.32 9.24 14.13
CA LEU A 181 -12.50 8.37 14.14
C LEU A 181 -12.31 7.12 13.24
N ILE A 182 -11.20 7.04 12.52
CA ILE A 182 -10.86 5.92 11.66
C ILE A 182 -10.32 4.77 12.53
N HIS A 183 -10.85 3.57 12.36
CA HIS A 183 -10.36 2.38 13.04
C HIS A 183 -8.99 1.98 12.46
N ILE A 184 -8.07 1.66 13.36
CA ILE A 184 -6.71 1.21 13.05
C ILE A 184 -6.66 -0.30 13.20
#